data_abb8243fe553a06fe866f2393b00cf02
#
_entry.id   abb8243fe553a06fe866f2393b00cf02
#
_cell.length_a   1.000
_cell.length_b   1.000
_cell.length_c   1.000
_cell.angle_alpha   90.00
_cell.angle_beta   90.00
_cell.angle_gamma   90.00
#
_symmetry.space_group_name_H-M   'P 1'
#
loop_
_entity.id
_entity.type
_entity.pdbx_description
1 polymer ?
#
loop_
_entity_poly.entity_id
_entity_poly.type
_entity_poly.pdbx_seq_one_letter_code
_entity_poly.pdbx_strand_id
1 'polypeptide(L)'
;MKRFFTLALFLTLYVLSLKAQSSDNGDGTFTNPVIWADCPDPDVIRVGEDFYFVSTTMHLMPGAPVMHSKDLVNWEIVSYIFDRIEETPRYSLQEGTVYGRGQWATSLRYHNGRFYAYFTPNDQPYKGYVYTTEDPRGKWELHSVIPHFHDASFFFDEDGRAYMVYGTGMIRELKPDLTGVLEGGLDTKLFERDKEENNLLEGSRMIKKDGRYYLLMISWPRGGIRREVCYRADRIEGPYEKKVILETPFGGLGDGVAQGTIFDDPQGNWYGMFFQDRGGVGRVPHLMPCTWIDGWPMLGDKDGKVPEIMEKPVQGQERKALTVSDEFDTEALGLCW
;
A
#
# COMPACT_ATOMS: atom_id res chain seq x y z
N MET A 1 70.45 -25.92 -15.20
CA MET A 1 69.87 -24.68 -14.64
C MET A 1 68.43 -24.50 -15.20
N LYS A 2 67.41 -24.84 -14.44
CA LYS A 2 65.99 -24.64 -14.83
C LYS A 2 65.52 -23.32 -14.24
N ARG A 3 65.15 -22.37 -15.12
CA ARG A 3 64.56 -21.10 -14.70
C ARG A 3 63.05 -21.33 -14.48
N PHE A 4 62.58 -21.19 -13.26
CA PHE A 4 61.15 -21.12 -12.93
C PHE A 4 60.65 -19.70 -13.24
N PHE A 5 59.73 -19.58 -14.19
CA PHE A 5 58.96 -18.36 -14.39
C PHE A 5 57.77 -18.42 -13.44
N THR A 6 57.79 -17.58 -12.41
CA THR A 6 56.62 -17.40 -11.53
C THR A 6 55.73 -16.36 -12.19
N LEU A 7 54.59 -16.82 -12.74
CA LEU A 7 53.55 -15.95 -13.28
C LEU A 7 52.70 -15.45 -12.10
N ALA A 8 52.93 -14.21 -11.72
CA ALA A 8 52.08 -13.56 -10.73
C ALA A 8 50.77 -13.15 -11.41
N LEU A 9 49.71 -13.92 -11.14
CA LEU A 9 48.36 -13.61 -11.56
C LEU A 9 47.79 -12.50 -10.64
N PHE A 10 47.83 -11.27 -11.11
CA PHE A 10 47.11 -10.18 -10.45
C PHE A 10 45.60 -10.39 -10.68
N LEU A 11 44.93 -11.02 -9.71
CA LEU A 11 43.49 -11.04 -9.63
C LEU A 11 43.04 -9.66 -9.16
N THR A 12 42.74 -8.76 -10.07
CA THR A 12 42.02 -7.55 -9.78
C THR A 12 40.61 -7.98 -9.42
N LEU A 13 40.35 -8.11 -8.13
CA LEU A 13 38.97 -8.16 -7.60
C LEU A 13 38.32 -6.80 -7.90
N TYR A 14 37.59 -6.73 -9.00
CA TYR A 14 36.54 -5.74 -9.15
C TYR A 14 35.50 -6.07 -8.09
N VAL A 15 35.57 -5.42 -6.96
CA VAL A 15 34.45 -5.34 -6.02
C VAL A 15 33.38 -4.52 -6.75
N LEU A 16 32.56 -5.18 -7.51
CA LEU A 16 31.28 -4.63 -7.91
C LEU A 16 30.53 -4.41 -6.58
N SER A 17 30.55 -3.19 -6.10
CA SER A 17 29.61 -2.75 -5.06
C SER A 17 28.22 -2.96 -5.66
N LEU A 18 27.59 -4.08 -5.34
CA LEU A 18 26.16 -4.27 -5.58
C LEU A 18 25.48 -3.24 -4.68
N LYS A 19 25.31 -2.04 -5.21
CA LYS A 19 24.45 -1.07 -4.56
C LYS A 19 23.07 -1.69 -4.55
N ALA A 20 22.43 -1.71 -3.38
CA ALA A 20 21.02 -2.06 -3.26
C ALA A 20 20.25 -1.31 -4.34
N GLN A 21 19.39 -2.01 -5.06
CA GLN A 21 18.63 -1.42 -6.16
C GLN A 21 17.75 -0.31 -5.57
N SER A 22 18.03 0.92 -5.95
CA SER A 22 17.23 2.09 -5.59
C SER A 22 16.61 2.65 -6.85
N SER A 23 15.36 3.02 -6.77
CA SER A 23 14.65 3.71 -7.85
C SER A 23 15.12 5.14 -8.06
N ASP A 24 15.74 5.75 -7.03
CA ASP A 24 16.32 7.10 -7.09
C ASP A 24 17.54 7.14 -8.03
N ASN A 25 17.47 7.90 -9.11
CA ASN A 25 18.55 8.01 -10.09
C ASN A 25 19.72 8.89 -9.63
N GLY A 26 19.53 9.69 -8.55
CA GLY A 26 20.55 10.59 -7.99
C GLY A 26 20.69 11.91 -8.73
N ASP A 27 19.85 12.18 -9.72
CA ASP A 27 19.85 13.41 -10.54
C ASP A 27 18.57 14.25 -10.35
N GLY A 28 17.78 13.94 -9.32
CA GLY A 28 16.48 14.56 -9.04
C GLY A 28 15.31 13.81 -9.68
N THR A 29 15.58 12.70 -10.38
CA THR A 29 14.56 11.82 -10.95
C THR A 29 14.54 10.46 -10.29
N PHE A 30 13.49 9.67 -10.55
CA PHE A 30 13.43 8.27 -10.18
C PHE A 30 12.86 7.42 -11.33
N THR A 31 13.10 6.11 -11.26
CA THR A 31 12.61 5.13 -12.24
C THR A 31 11.59 4.20 -11.59
N ASN A 32 10.41 4.05 -12.20
CA ASN A 32 9.40 3.07 -11.79
C ASN A 32 9.79 1.62 -12.17
N PRO A 33 9.43 0.59 -11.36
CA PRO A 33 8.70 0.67 -10.09
C PRO A 33 9.46 1.45 -9.01
N VAL A 34 8.73 2.22 -8.19
CA VAL A 34 9.36 3.01 -7.13
C VAL A 34 9.97 2.15 -6.02
N ILE A 35 9.42 0.95 -5.80
CA ILE A 35 9.97 -0.07 -4.90
C ILE A 35 10.07 -1.40 -5.67
N TRP A 36 11.27 -1.99 -5.74
CA TRP A 36 11.50 -3.31 -6.32
C TRP A 36 11.45 -4.40 -5.23
N ALA A 37 10.30 -4.53 -4.58
CA ALA A 37 10.02 -5.57 -3.59
C ALA A 37 8.52 -5.91 -3.64
N ASP A 38 8.17 -7.08 -3.10
CA ASP A 38 6.78 -7.48 -2.90
C ASP A 38 6.14 -6.60 -1.82
N CYS A 39 5.45 -5.56 -2.26
CA CYS A 39 4.72 -4.61 -1.41
C CYS A 39 3.27 -4.47 -1.92
N PRO A 40 2.45 -5.53 -1.73
CA PRO A 40 1.07 -5.55 -2.20
C PRO A 40 0.19 -4.51 -1.52
N ASP A 41 -0.89 -4.14 -2.20
CA ASP A 41 -2.04 -3.42 -1.66
C ASP A 41 -1.65 -2.10 -0.95
N PRO A 42 -0.84 -1.22 -1.58
CA PRO A 42 -0.29 -0.04 -0.94
C PRO A 42 -1.37 0.90 -0.42
N ASP A 43 -1.25 1.30 0.86
CA ASP A 43 -2.02 2.40 1.42
C ASP A 43 -1.05 3.44 1.99
N VAL A 44 -1.02 4.61 1.35
CA VAL A 44 -0.12 5.71 1.66
C VAL A 44 -0.91 6.88 2.21
N ILE A 45 -0.43 7.45 3.30
CA ILE A 45 -0.95 8.70 3.86
C ILE A 45 0.15 9.72 4.04
N ARG A 46 -0.21 11.00 4.00
CA ARG A 46 0.65 12.12 4.38
C ARG A 46 0.26 12.66 5.76
N VAL A 47 1.25 12.90 6.60
CA VAL A 47 1.07 13.60 7.88
C VAL A 47 2.13 14.71 7.98
N GLY A 48 1.71 15.95 7.77
CA GLY A 48 2.63 17.07 7.64
C GLY A 48 3.51 16.94 6.40
N GLU A 49 4.82 16.84 6.60
CA GLU A 49 5.82 16.65 5.53
C GLU A 49 6.25 15.19 5.38
N ASP A 50 5.67 14.29 6.16
CA ASP A 50 6.02 12.88 6.21
C ASP A 50 5.01 12.02 5.45
N PHE A 51 5.50 11.01 4.75
CA PHE A 51 4.67 10.00 4.10
C PHE A 51 4.84 8.65 4.80
N TYR A 52 3.73 7.98 5.04
CA TYR A 52 3.70 6.66 5.66
C TYR A 52 2.97 5.70 4.73
N PHE A 53 3.54 4.51 4.58
CA PHE A 53 3.05 3.46 3.70
C PHE A 53 2.96 2.14 4.45
N VAL A 54 1.87 1.42 4.28
CA VAL A 54 1.69 0.05 4.78
C VAL A 54 1.41 -0.90 3.63
N SER A 55 1.83 -2.16 3.81
CA SER A 55 1.69 -3.20 2.79
C SER A 55 1.24 -4.52 3.40
N THR A 56 0.83 -5.43 2.53
CA THR A 56 0.47 -6.82 2.84
C THR A 56 1.71 -7.69 3.01
N THR A 57 1.72 -8.56 4.02
CA THR A 57 2.76 -9.57 4.22
C THR A 57 2.21 -11.00 4.23
N MET A 58 0.90 -11.14 4.15
CA MET A 58 0.18 -12.42 4.16
C MET A 58 0.54 -13.27 5.40
N HIS A 59 1.29 -14.34 5.22
CA HIS A 59 1.68 -15.28 6.28
C HIS A 59 3.03 -14.95 6.94
N LEU A 60 3.75 -13.94 6.42
CA LEU A 60 5.04 -13.53 6.99
C LEU A 60 4.81 -12.63 8.22
N MET A 61 5.61 -12.87 9.25
CA MET A 61 5.57 -12.11 10.49
C MET A 61 6.99 -11.73 10.92
N PRO A 62 7.17 -10.53 11.47
CA PRO A 62 6.17 -9.50 11.78
C PRO A 62 5.43 -9.02 10.54
N GLY A 63 4.21 -8.50 10.71
CA GLY A 63 3.34 -8.19 9.58
C GLY A 63 2.92 -6.74 9.46
N ALA A 64 2.46 -6.40 8.24
CA ALA A 64 2.10 -5.03 7.85
C ALA A 64 3.23 -4.03 8.15
N PRO A 65 4.36 -4.07 7.42
CA PRO A 65 5.46 -3.12 7.60
C PRO A 65 4.95 -1.70 7.42
N VAL A 66 5.36 -0.83 8.33
CA VAL A 66 5.17 0.61 8.22
C VAL A 66 6.44 1.20 7.64
N MET A 67 6.33 1.79 6.48
CA MET A 67 7.43 2.45 5.80
C MET A 67 7.23 3.96 5.87
N HIS A 68 8.33 4.68 5.93
CA HIS A 68 8.38 6.14 6.00
C HIS A 68 9.22 6.71 4.87
N SER A 69 8.79 7.83 4.33
CA SER A 69 9.52 8.60 3.33
C SER A 69 9.28 10.10 3.52
N LYS A 70 10.24 10.92 3.08
CA LYS A 70 10.11 12.37 2.93
C LYS A 70 9.90 12.81 1.46
N ASP A 71 10.08 11.89 0.50
CA ASP A 71 10.08 12.24 -0.92
C ASP A 71 9.28 11.26 -1.81
N LEU A 72 8.62 10.25 -1.20
CA LEU A 72 7.86 9.20 -1.89
C LEU A 72 8.70 8.22 -2.71
N VAL A 73 10.00 8.39 -2.76
CA VAL A 73 10.94 7.57 -3.55
C VAL A 73 11.88 6.78 -2.64
N ASN A 74 12.42 7.45 -1.63
CA ASN A 74 13.34 6.86 -0.66
C ASN A 74 12.59 6.42 0.59
N TRP A 75 12.35 5.12 0.72
CA TRP A 75 11.57 4.51 1.79
C TRP A 75 12.46 3.77 2.79
N GLU A 76 12.10 3.80 4.06
CA GLU A 76 12.68 3.00 5.13
C GLU A 76 11.57 2.29 5.92
N ILE A 77 11.79 1.03 6.33
CA ILE A 77 10.91 0.34 7.27
C ILE A 77 11.17 0.93 8.65
N VAL A 78 10.15 1.42 9.30
CA VAL A 78 10.26 2.08 10.62
C VAL A 78 9.62 1.28 11.75
N SER A 79 8.67 0.40 11.44
CA SER A 79 8.03 -0.53 12.39
C SER A 79 7.20 -1.57 11.66
N TYR A 80 6.55 -2.42 12.42
CA TYR A 80 5.48 -3.33 11.98
C TYR A 80 4.24 -3.12 12.83
N ILE A 81 3.04 -3.29 12.23
CA ILE A 81 1.77 -3.12 12.96
C ILE A 81 1.61 -4.21 14.04
N PHE A 82 2.09 -5.41 13.79
CA PHE A 82 2.01 -6.52 14.75
C PHE A 82 3.19 -7.46 14.58
N ASP A 83 3.59 -8.07 15.71
CA ASP A 83 4.68 -9.05 15.72
C ASP A 83 4.17 -10.43 15.30
N ARG A 84 2.99 -10.83 15.76
CA ARG A 84 2.43 -12.16 15.55
C ARG A 84 0.89 -12.16 15.61
N ILE A 85 0.28 -13.05 14.83
CA ILE A 85 -1.12 -13.43 14.95
C ILE A 85 -1.16 -14.81 15.62
N GLU A 86 -1.85 -14.93 16.75
CA GLU A 86 -1.87 -16.15 17.58
C GLU A 86 -3.24 -16.85 17.60
N GLU A 87 -4.15 -16.48 16.72
CA GLU A 87 -5.54 -16.93 16.72
C GLU A 87 -5.71 -18.43 16.46
N THR A 88 -4.77 -19.05 15.75
CA THR A 88 -4.78 -20.48 15.47
C THR A 88 -3.37 -21.07 15.47
N PRO A 89 -3.21 -22.37 15.81
CA PRO A 89 -1.91 -23.07 15.75
C PRO A 89 -1.28 -23.06 14.35
N ARG A 90 -2.06 -22.87 13.29
CA ARG A 90 -1.58 -22.81 11.91
C ARG A 90 -0.65 -21.63 11.63
N TYR A 91 -0.79 -20.50 12.36
CA TYR A 91 0.15 -19.38 12.27
C TYR A 91 1.53 -19.73 12.84
N SER A 92 1.61 -20.74 13.71
CA SER A 92 2.86 -21.28 14.25
C SER A 92 3.28 -22.58 13.54
N LEU A 93 2.69 -22.92 12.40
CA LEU A 93 2.94 -24.13 11.59
C LEU A 93 2.71 -25.47 12.34
N GLN A 94 1.89 -25.47 13.41
CA GLN A 94 1.66 -26.65 14.22
C GLN A 94 0.54 -27.55 13.67
N GLU A 95 -0.49 -26.97 13.05
CA GLU A 95 -1.65 -27.71 12.51
C GLU A 95 -1.88 -27.32 11.03
N GLY A 96 -0.83 -27.42 10.21
CA GLY A 96 -0.86 -27.00 8.83
C GLY A 96 -0.26 -25.61 8.61
N THR A 97 -0.77 -24.88 7.63
CA THR A 97 -0.20 -23.59 7.21
C THR A 97 -1.28 -22.58 6.85
N VAL A 98 -0.96 -21.32 7.03
CA VAL A 98 -1.74 -20.16 6.55
C VAL A 98 -1.10 -19.51 5.33
N TYR A 99 -0.30 -20.25 4.57
CA TYR A 99 0.39 -19.72 3.38
C TYR A 99 -0.58 -18.99 2.46
N GLY A 100 -0.28 -17.70 2.18
CA GLY A 100 -1.11 -16.81 1.39
C GLY A 100 -2.41 -16.34 2.06
N ARG A 101 -2.69 -16.68 3.33
CA ARG A 101 -3.96 -16.40 4.00
C ARG A 101 -3.87 -15.54 5.26
N GLY A 102 -2.69 -15.09 5.63
CA GLY A 102 -2.47 -14.25 6.81
C GLY A 102 -3.02 -12.84 6.64
N GLN A 103 -2.25 -11.85 7.05
CA GLN A 103 -2.62 -10.44 6.92
C GLN A 103 -2.70 -10.04 5.45
N TRP A 104 -3.88 -9.56 5.03
CA TRP A 104 -4.15 -9.01 3.72
C TRP A 104 -4.17 -7.48 3.74
N ALA A 105 -4.78 -6.84 2.73
CA ALA A 105 -4.76 -5.39 2.56
C ALA A 105 -4.98 -4.63 3.87
N THR A 106 -4.05 -3.76 4.21
CA THR A 106 -4.11 -2.93 5.43
C THR A 106 -4.57 -1.54 5.05
N SER A 107 -5.47 -0.97 5.85
CA SER A 107 -5.83 0.44 5.78
C SER A 107 -5.07 1.21 6.85
N LEU A 108 -4.40 2.30 6.45
CA LEU A 108 -3.69 3.22 7.33
C LEU A 108 -4.36 4.59 7.31
N ARG A 109 -4.66 5.15 8.48
CA ARG A 109 -5.24 6.50 8.59
C ARG A 109 -4.62 7.25 9.77
N TYR A 110 -4.57 8.57 9.64
CA TYR A 110 -4.23 9.47 10.73
C TYR A 110 -5.45 10.33 11.07
N HIS A 111 -5.86 10.30 12.33
CA HIS A 111 -7.03 11.05 12.80
C HIS A 111 -6.82 11.49 14.25
N ASN A 112 -7.10 12.78 14.54
CA ASN A 112 -7.03 13.34 15.89
C ASN A 112 -5.72 13.03 16.65
N GLY A 113 -4.56 13.17 15.97
CA GLY A 113 -3.27 12.98 16.59
C GLY A 113 -2.79 11.52 16.70
N ARG A 114 -3.55 10.56 16.18
CA ARG A 114 -3.22 9.12 16.25
C ARG A 114 -3.25 8.48 14.87
N PHE A 115 -2.40 7.47 14.70
CA PHE A 115 -2.47 6.56 13.58
C PHE A 115 -3.37 5.38 13.91
N TYR A 116 -4.14 4.95 12.93
CA TYR A 116 -5.01 3.78 12.97
C TYR A 116 -4.71 2.88 11.80
N ALA A 117 -4.53 1.60 12.08
CA ALA A 117 -4.36 0.58 11.07
C ALA A 117 -5.43 -0.50 11.24
N TYR A 118 -6.03 -0.90 10.13
CA TYR A 118 -6.96 -2.02 10.10
C TYR A 118 -6.47 -3.05 9.09
N PHE A 119 -6.48 -4.30 9.49
CA PHE A 119 -6.29 -5.42 8.57
C PHE A 119 -7.16 -6.61 8.99
N THR A 120 -7.29 -7.55 8.07
CA THR A 120 -7.97 -8.82 8.32
C THR A 120 -7.17 -9.98 7.73
N PRO A 121 -6.95 -11.06 8.50
CA PRO A 121 -6.49 -12.32 7.94
C PRO A 121 -7.57 -12.96 7.09
N ASN A 122 -7.20 -13.46 5.92
CA ASN A 122 -8.12 -14.19 5.05
C ASN A 122 -8.18 -15.68 5.43
N ASP A 123 -8.29 -15.94 6.72
CA ASP A 123 -8.43 -17.28 7.31
C ASP A 123 -9.23 -17.24 8.61
N GLN A 124 -9.65 -18.42 9.09
CA GLN A 124 -10.35 -18.55 10.37
C GLN A 124 -9.51 -17.95 11.51
N PRO A 125 -10.14 -17.26 12.50
CA PRO A 125 -11.58 -17.16 12.74
C PRO A 125 -12.28 -15.99 12.01
N TYR A 126 -11.71 -15.41 10.95
CA TYR A 126 -12.26 -14.27 10.18
C TYR A 126 -12.62 -13.07 11.06
N LYS A 127 -11.62 -12.49 11.68
CA LYS A 127 -11.72 -11.26 12.48
C LYS A 127 -10.97 -10.12 11.80
N GLY A 128 -11.32 -8.90 12.13
CA GLY A 128 -10.57 -7.70 11.77
C GLY A 128 -9.88 -7.10 13.01
N TYR A 129 -8.70 -6.58 12.82
CA TYR A 129 -7.85 -6.05 13.89
C TYR A 129 -7.61 -4.58 13.67
N VAL A 130 -7.92 -3.77 14.69
CA VAL A 130 -7.64 -2.34 14.72
C VAL A 130 -6.45 -2.12 15.64
N TYR A 131 -5.37 -1.59 15.08
CA TYR A 131 -4.19 -1.17 15.84
C TYR A 131 -4.07 0.34 15.82
N THR A 132 -3.45 0.91 16.86
CA THR A 132 -3.26 2.35 16.96
C THR A 132 -1.93 2.69 17.61
N THR A 133 -1.39 3.87 17.26
CA THR A 133 -0.21 4.47 17.90
C THR A 133 -0.24 5.98 17.74
N GLU A 134 0.49 6.69 18.60
CA GLU A 134 0.78 8.13 18.41
C GLU A 134 2.07 8.33 17.59
N ASP A 135 3.00 7.37 17.67
CA ASP A 135 4.26 7.38 16.93
C ASP A 135 4.34 6.13 16.03
N PRO A 136 4.24 6.27 14.70
CA PRO A 136 4.28 5.15 13.76
C PRO A 136 5.65 4.46 13.68
N ARG A 137 6.70 5.05 14.25
CA ARG A 137 8.04 4.46 14.40
C ARG A 137 8.14 3.57 15.64
N GLY A 138 7.20 3.72 16.57
CA GLY A 138 7.16 3.02 17.84
C GLY A 138 6.30 1.77 17.78
N LYS A 139 5.86 1.36 18.97
CA LYS A 139 4.99 0.20 19.14
C LYS A 139 3.55 0.54 18.75
N TRP A 140 2.94 -0.37 18.01
CA TRP A 140 1.51 -0.37 17.75
C TRP A 140 0.79 -1.20 18.80
N GLU A 141 -0.38 -0.73 19.23
CA GLU A 141 -1.18 -1.40 20.24
C GLU A 141 -2.50 -1.88 19.63
N LEU A 142 -2.89 -3.12 19.93
CA LEU A 142 -4.19 -3.64 19.55
C LEU A 142 -5.27 -2.84 20.28
N HIS A 143 -6.04 -2.06 19.53
CA HIS A 143 -7.13 -1.23 20.05
C HIS A 143 -8.42 -2.05 20.19
N SER A 144 -8.79 -2.77 19.13
CA SER A 144 -10.03 -3.56 19.12
C SER A 144 -9.98 -4.69 18.11
N VAL A 145 -10.84 -5.68 18.33
CA VAL A 145 -11.13 -6.75 17.37
C VAL A 145 -12.59 -6.59 16.94
N ILE A 146 -12.77 -6.42 15.63
CA ILE A 146 -14.07 -6.11 15.02
C ILE A 146 -14.41 -7.17 13.95
N PRO A 147 -15.60 -7.15 13.32
CA PRO A 147 -15.90 -8.05 12.22
C PRO A 147 -14.88 -8.00 11.08
N HIS A 148 -14.77 -9.11 10.36
CA HIS A 148 -13.96 -9.22 9.15
C HIS A 148 -14.57 -8.36 8.03
N PHE A 149 -13.77 -7.43 7.49
CA PHE A 149 -14.09 -6.61 6.33
C PHE A 149 -13.01 -6.82 5.27
N HIS A 150 -13.35 -7.51 4.20
CA HIS A 150 -12.41 -7.83 3.14
C HIS A 150 -11.97 -6.60 2.36
N ASP A 151 -10.65 -6.42 2.18
CA ASP A 151 -10.04 -5.32 1.41
C ASP A 151 -10.59 -3.94 1.79
N ALA A 152 -10.64 -3.69 3.09
CA ALA A 152 -11.33 -2.55 3.65
C ALA A 152 -10.46 -1.31 3.81
N SER A 153 -11.13 -0.18 3.87
CA SER A 153 -10.56 1.12 4.18
C SER A 153 -11.32 1.76 5.33
N PHE A 154 -10.60 2.20 6.37
CA PHE A 154 -11.13 3.19 7.29
C PHE A 154 -11.42 4.49 6.56
N PHE A 155 -12.52 5.12 6.94
CA PHE A 155 -12.82 6.47 6.53
C PHE A 155 -13.36 7.26 7.73
N PHE A 156 -12.67 8.34 8.10
CA PHE A 156 -13.11 9.30 9.11
C PHE A 156 -13.66 10.51 8.38
N ASP A 157 -14.94 10.78 8.53
CA ASP A 157 -15.58 11.94 7.92
C ASP A 157 -15.38 13.21 8.78
N GLU A 158 -15.56 14.37 8.17
CA GLU A 158 -15.40 15.68 8.80
C GLU A 158 -16.44 15.95 9.89
N ASP A 159 -17.56 15.24 9.86
CA ASP A 159 -18.62 15.31 10.90
C ASP A 159 -18.32 14.45 12.14
N GLY A 160 -17.15 13.79 12.17
CA GLY A 160 -16.69 12.97 13.28
C GLY A 160 -17.16 11.51 13.23
N ARG A 161 -17.91 11.11 12.21
CA ARG A 161 -18.31 9.71 12.01
C ARG A 161 -17.15 8.90 11.38
N ALA A 162 -17.11 7.62 11.76
CA ALA A 162 -16.14 6.68 11.22
C ALA A 162 -16.84 5.55 10.47
N TYR A 163 -16.25 5.14 9.37
CA TYR A 163 -16.81 4.12 8.49
C TYR A 163 -15.77 3.09 8.11
N MET A 164 -16.24 1.87 7.82
CA MET A 164 -15.52 0.85 7.09
C MET A 164 -16.13 0.69 5.71
N VAL A 165 -15.34 0.96 4.67
CA VAL A 165 -15.72 0.72 3.26
C VAL A 165 -14.98 -0.52 2.80
N TYR A 166 -15.68 -1.54 2.24
CA TYR A 166 -15.08 -2.85 2.04
C TYR A 166 -15.73 -3.64 0.89
N GLY A 167 -15.08 -4.72 0.52
CA GLY A 167 -15.57 -5.64 -0.50
C GLY A 167 -15.92 -4.91 -1.80
N THR A 168 -17.08 -5.20 -2.35
CA THR A 168 -17.56 -4.59 -3.60
C THR A 168 -18.49 -3.40 -3.30
N GLY A 169 -17.92 -2.33 -2.71
CA GLY A 169 -18.66 -1.10 -2.43
C GLY A 169 -19.65 -1.20 -1.28
N MET A 170 -19.37 -2.00 -0.26
CA MET A 170 -20.11 -2.00 0.99
C MET A 170 -19.58 -0.94 1.94
N ILE A 171 -20.46 -0.33 2.74
CA ILE A 171 -20.09 0.60 3.81
C ILE A 171 -20.82 0.27 5.08
N ARG A 172 -20.11 0.38 6.21
CA ARG A 172 -20.69 0.31 7.55
C ARG A 172 -20.16 1.42 8.43
N GLU A 173 -21.06 2.06 9.14
CA GLU A 173 -20.72 3.01 10.19
C GLU A 173 -20.19 2.27 11.42
N LEU A 174 -19.08 2.76 11.96
CA LEU A 174 -18.45 2.21 13.15
C LEU A 174 -18.87 3.02 14.39
N LYS A 175 -18.78 2.38 15.54
CA LYS A 175 -18.87 3.09 16.81
C LYS A 175 -17.77 4.16 16.89
N PRO A 176 -18.02 5.30 17.57
CA PRO A 176 -17.01 6.36 17.69
C PRO A 176 -15.70 5.90 18.34
N ASP A 177 -15.75 4.87 19.19
CA ASP A 177 -14.59 4.28 19.83
C ASP A 177 -13.91 3.16 19.00
N LEU A 178 -14.39 2.90 17.78
CA LEU A 178 -13.90 1.88 16.86
C LEU A 178 -13.93 0.44 17.39
N THR A 179 -14.78 0.16 18.39
CA THR A 179 -14.88 -1.18 18.99
C THR A 179 -15.88 -2.11 18.27
N GLY A 180 -16.48 -1.65 17.17
CA GLY A 180 -17.44 -2.43 16.39
C GLY A 180 -18.27 -1.58 15.45
N VAL A 181 -19.25 -2.23 14.84
CA VAL A 181 -20.26 -1.57 13.99
C VAL A 181 -21.27 -0.83 14.88
N LEU A 182 -21.69 0.35 14.46
CA LEU A 182 -22.71 1.13 15.15
C LEU A 182 -24.10 0.52 14.83
N GLU A 183 -24.83 0.13 15.87
CA GLU A 183 -26.20 -0.35 15.73
C GLU A 183 -27.12 0.79 15.25
N GLY A 184 -27.86 0.54 14.16
CA GLY A 184 -28.71 1.56 13.53
C GLY A 184 -27.96 2.63 12.75
N GLY A 185 -26.62 2.55 12.67
CA GLY A 185 -25.79 3.38 11.80
C GLY A 185 -25.92 2.99 10.32
N LEU A 186 -25.19 3.70 9.47
CA LEU A 186 -25.18 3.41 8.03
C LEU A 186 -24.64 2.00 7.78
N ASP A 187 -25.43 1.16 7.11
CA ASP A 187 -25.08 -0.19 6.66
C ASP A 187 -25.73 -0.42 5.30
N THR A 188 -25.00 -0.23 4.21
CA THR A 188 -25.56 -0.31 2.87
C THR A 188 -24.53 -0.65 1.82
N LYS A 189 -25.01 -0.90 0.61
CA LYS A 189 -24.22 -1.00 -0.60
C LYS A 189 -24.27 0.34 -1.33
N LEU A 190 -23.11 0.92 -1.63
CA LEU A 190 -23.01 2.26 -2.20
C LEU A 190 -23.44 2.33 -3.68
N PHE A 191 -23.26 1.24 -4.42
CA PHE A 191 -23.62 1.14 -5.84
C PHE A 191 -23.84 -0.30 -6.25
N GLU A 192 -24.57 -0.50 -7.31
CA GLU A 192 -24.66 -1.81 -7.96
C GLU A 192 -23.50 -1.99 -8.95
N ARG A 193 -22.93 -3.20 -8.95
CA ARG A 193 -21.90 -3.59 -9.92
C ARG A 193 -22.49 -3.51 -11.33
N ASP A 194 -21.87 -2.77 -12.21
CA ASP A 194 -22.26 -2.72 -13.61
C ASP A 194 -21.75 -3.95 -14.40
N LYS A 195 -22.17 -4.03 -15.68
CA LYS A 195 -21.84 -5.19 -16.52
C LYS A 195 -20.37 -5.28 -16.91
N GLU A 196 -19.65 -4.16 -16.87
CA GLU A 196 -18.20 -4.12 -17.17
C GLU A 196 -17.40 -4.74 -16.01
N GLU A 197 -17.86 -4.54 -14.77
CA GLU A 197 -17.22 -5.05 -13.56
C GLU A 197 -17.66 -6.51 -13.30
N ASN A 198 -17.39 -7.39 -14.26
CA ASN A 198 -17.94 -8.75 -14.30
C ASN A 198 -17.04 -9.83 -13.67
N ASN A 199 -15.93 -9.44 -13.06
CA ASN A 199 -14.99 -10.33 -12.39
C ASN A 199 -14.56 -9.73 -11.04
N LEU A 200 -13.30 -9.31 -10.85
CA LEU A 200 -12.80 -8.72 -9.60
C LEU A 200 -13.16 -7.24 -9.52
N LEU A 201 -13.71 -6.82 -8.37
CA LEU A 201 -13.90 -5.42 -7.98
C LEU A 201 -13.81 -5.34 -6.45
N GLU A 202 -12.68 -4.83 -5.94
CA GLU A 202 -12.35 -4.78 -4.51
C GLU A 202 -11.28 -3.72 -4.21
N GLY A 203 -10.56 -3.80 -3.10
CA GLY A 203 -9.44 -2.90 -2.79
C GLY A 203 -9.87 -1.49 -2.46
N SER A 204 -10.96 -1.33 -1.72
CA SER A 204 -11.58 -0.04 -1.38
C SER A 204 -10.59 0.94 -0.74
N ARG A 205 -10.53 2.18 -1.28
CA ARG A 205 -9.86 3.33 -0.66
C ARG A 205 -10.76 4.55 -0.80
N MET A 206 -11.34 4.98 0.33
CA MET A 206 -12.22 6.16 0.35
C MET A 206 -11.46 7.39 0.81
N ILE A 207 -11.64 8.47 0.06
CA ILE A 207 -11.18 9.82 0.42
C ILE A 207 -12.31 10.83 0.23
N LYS A 208 -12.18 12.00 0.86
CA LYS A 208 -13.06 13.16 0.64
C LYS A 208 -12.22 14.35 0.16
N LYS A 209 -12.67 15.01 -0.88
CA LYS A 209 -12.04 16.21 -1.41
C LYS A 209 -13.09 17.19 -1.93
N ASP A 210 -12.96 18.45 -1.54
CA ASP A 210 -13.87 19.53 -1.93
C ASP A 210 -15.35 19.18 -1.69
N GLY A 211 -15.63 18.52 -0.57
CA GLY A 211 -16.99 18.12 -0.15
C GLY A 211 -17.53 16.88 -0.86
N ARG A 212 -16.77 16.24 -1.75
CA ARG A 212 -17.17 15.03 -2.48
C ARG A 212 -16.44 13.79 -2.00
N TYR A 213 -17.10 12.66 -2.08
CA TYR A 213 -16.59 11.35 -1.72
C TYR A 213 -16.08 10.65 -2.97
N TYR A 214 -14.90 10.05 -2.85
CA TYR A 214 -14.24 9.28 -3.89
C TYR A 214 -13.84 7.93 -3.35
N LEU A 215 -14.32 6.87 -3.98
CA LEU A 215 -13.98 5.50 -3.65
C LEU A 215 -13.18 4.90 -4.81
N LEU A 216 -11.91 4.65 -4.56
CA LEU A 216 -11.01 3.98 -5.50
C LEU A 216 -11.12 2.48 -5.31
N MET A 217 -11.07 1.72 -6.40
CA MET A 217 -11.15 0.25 -6.37
C MET A 217 -10.41 -0.36 -7.56
N ILE A 218 -9.69 -1.45 -7.30
CA ILE A 218 -9.20 -2.29 -8.39
C ILE A 218 -10.36 -2.99 -9.07
N SER A 219 -10.33 -2.98 -10.39
CA SER A 219 -11.22 -3.73 -11.27
C SER A 219 -10.40 -4.63 -12.19
N TRP A 220 -10.86 -5.87 -12.38
CA TRP A 220 -10.28 -6.78 -13.35
C TRP A 220 -11.39 -7.44 -14.18
N PRO A 221 -11.86 -6.77 -15.25
CA PRO A 221 -12.89 -7.31 -16.12
C PRO A 221 -12.39 -8.54 -16.86
N ARG A 222 -13.31 -9.46 -17.18
CA ARG A 222 -12.96 -10.68 -17.95
C ARG A 222 -12.42 -10.33 -19.32
N GLY A 223 -11.24 -10.86 -19.62
CA GLY A 223 -10.55 -10.63 -20.89
C GLY A 223 -9.85 -9.28 -20.99
N GLY A 224 -9.90 -8.48 -19.91
CA GLY A 224 -9.15 -7.22 -19.76
C GLY A 224 -7.94 -7.37 -18.87
N ILE A 225 -7.26 -6.24 -18.61
CA ILE A 225 -6.20 -6.10 -17.64
C ILE A 225 -6.75 -5.55 -16.33
N ARG A 226 -5.97 -5.60 -15.24
CA ARG A 226 -6.27 -4.85 -14.01
C ARG A 226 -6.29 -3.36 -14.32
N ARG A 227 -7.28 -2.66 -13.74
CA ARG A 227 -7.46 -1.22 -13.90
C ARG A 227 -7.94 -0.61 -12.59
N GLU A 228 -7.72 0.68 -12.42
CA GLU A 228 -8.26 1.42 -11.29
C GLU A 228 -9.52 2.17 -11.71
N VAL A 229 -10.58 1.98 -10.95
CA VAL A 229 -11.84 2.70 -11.12
C VAL A 229 -12.09 3.58 -9.92
N CYS A 230 -12.70 4.74 -10.16
CA CYS A 230 -13.13 5.65 -9.11
C CYS A 230 -14.63 5.83 -9.17
N TYR A 231 -15.26 5.69 -8.02
CA TYR A 231 -16.67 6.03 -7.81
C TYR A 231 -16.74 7.36 -7.06
N ARG A 232 -17.57 8.30 -7.53
CA ARG A 232 -17.67 9.65 -6.99
C ARG A 232 -19.12 9.99 -6.63
N ALA A 233 -19.34 10.64 -5.48
CA ALA A 233 -20.66 11.12 -5.03
C ALA A 233 -20.55 12.42 -4.24
N ASP A 234 -21.63 13.19 -4.21
CA ASP A 234 -21.75 14.41 -3.36
C ASP A 234 -22.17 14.06 -1.92
N ARG A 235 -22.68 12.85 -1.68
CA ARG A 235 -23.05 12.33 -0.35
C ARG A 235 -22.48 10.93 -0.16
N ILE A 236 -22.20 10.56 1.08
CA ILE A 236 -21.59 9.28 1.38
C ILE A 236 -22.45 8.09 0.95
N GLU A 237 -23.77 8.22 1.00
CA GLU A 237 -24.72 7.19 0.56
C GLU A 237 -24.88 7.15 -0.97
N GLY A 238 -24.32 8.11 -1.68
CA GLY A 238 -24.46 8.26 -3.13
C GLY A 238 -25.60 9.19 -3.58
N PRO A 239 -26.08 9.08 -4.81
CA PRO A 239 -25.67 8.09 -5.82
C PRO A 239 -24.24 8.31 -6.32
N TYR A 240 -23.56 7.20 -6.67
CA TYR A 240 -22.19 7.22 -7.16
C TYR A 240 -22.13 7.13 -8.68
N GLU A 241 -21.29 7.98 -9.29
CA GLU A 241 -20.88 7.90 -10.67
C GLU A 241 -19.54 7.16 -10.75
N LYS A 242 -19.28 6.39 -11.82
CA LYS A 242 -18.05 5.64 -12.03
C LYS A 242 -17.22 6.19 -13.17
N LYS A 243 -15.89 6.17 -13.04
CA LYS A 243 -14.94 6.41 -14.11
C LYS A 243 -13.72 5.50 -13.97
N VAL A 244 -13.21 4.97 -15.09
CA VAL A 244 -11.89 4.35 -15.14
C VAL A 244 -10.86 5.47 -15.08
N ILE A 245 -9.97 5.44 -14.08
CA ILE A 245 -8.98 6.49 -13.84
C ILE A 245 -7.56 6.07 -14.20
N LEU A 246 -7.31 4.74 -14.36
CA LEU A 246 -6.09 4.17 -14.90
C LEU A 246 -6.40 2.81 -15.53
N GLU A 247 -5.95 2.60 -16.75
CA GLU A 247 -5.98 1.30 -17.42
C GLU A 247 -4.76 1.17 -18.33
N THR A 248 -3.66 0.71 -17.77
CA THR A 248 -2.38 0.62 -18.50
C THR A 248 -1.51 -0.51 -17.97
N PRO A 249 -0.88 -1.28 -18.86
CA PRO A 249 0.23 -2.15 -18.50
C PRO A 249 1.51 -1.33 -18.28
N PHE A 250 2.50 -1.91 -17.64
CA PHE A 250 3.82 -1.30 -17.47
C PHE A 250 4.95 -2.30 -17.72
N GLY A 251 6.04 -1.83 -18.32
CA GLY A 251 7.29 -2.60 -18.49
C GLY A 251 7.16 -3.84 -19.38
N GLY A 252 6.27 -3.82 -20.38
CA GLY A 252 6.07 -4.92 -21.33
C GLY A 252 5.34 -6.14 -20.78
N LEU A 253 4.85 -6.08 -19.52
CA LEU A 253 4.00 -7.10 -18.93
C LEU A 253 2.53 -6.80 -19.23
N GLY A 254 1.74 -7.86 -19.46
CA GLY A 254 0.33 -7.73 -19.82
C GLY A 254 -0.59 -7.31 -18.68
N ASP A 255 -0.14 -7.41 -17.42
CA ASP A 255 -0.93 -7.01 -16.28
C ASP A 255 -0.96 -5.50 -16.11
N GLY A 256 -2.13 -4.96 -15.78
CA GLY A 256 -2.32 -3.55 -15.50
C GLY A 256 -1.85 -3.16 -14.10
N VAL A 257 -1.62 -1.86 -13.91
CA VAL A 257 -1.30 -1.25 -12.62
C VAL A 257 -2.59 -0.82 -11.95
N ALA A 258 -2.87 -1.34 -10.75
CA ALA A 258 -4.07 -1.02 -9.98
C ALA A 258 -3.93 -1.41 -8.50
N GLN A 259 -4.96 -1.13 -7.71
CA GLN A 259 -5.05 -1.25 -6.25
C GLN A 259 -3.95 -0.46 -5.53
N GLY A 260 -4.39 0.60 -4.94
CA GLY A 260 -3.53 1.53 -4.20
C GLY A 260 -4.31 2.71 -3.71
N THR A 261 -3.64 3.82 -3.52
CA THR A 261 -4.27 5.04 -3.01
C THR A 261 -3.73 6.28 -3.71
N ILE A 262 -4.49 7.39 -3.58
CA ILE A 262 -4.05 8.72 -3.99
C ILE A 262 -3.88 9.59 -2.75
N PHE A 263 -2.94 10.50 -2.81
CA PHE A 263 -2.58 11.43 -1.74
C PHE A 263 -1.95 12.70 -2.33
N ASP A 264 -1.91 13.75 -1.52
CA ASP A 264 -1.27 15.02 -1.91
C ASP A 264 0.12 15.15 -1.25
N ASP A 265 0.93 16.09 -1.78
CA ASP A 265 2.14 16.58 -1.15
C ASP A 265 1.89 17.90 -0.39
N PRO A 266 2.86 18.43 0.38
CA PRO A 266 2.71 19.71 1.08
C PRO A 266 2.48 20.91 0.16
N GLN A 267 2.78 20.79 -1.14
CA GLN A 267 2.56 21.82 -2.16
C GLN A 267 1.19 21.70 -2.83
N GLY A 268 0.42 20.66 -2.51
CA GLY A 268 -0.92 20.40 -3.05
C GLY A 268 -0.93 19.68 -4.40
N ASN A 269 0.23 19.14 -4.84
CA ASN A 269 0.25 18.23 -5.98
C ASN A 269 -0.25 16.86 -5.53
N TRP A 270 -0.95 16.16 -6.44
CA TRP A 270 -1.49 14.84 -6.15
C TRP A 270 -0.74 13.74 -6.87
N TYR A 271 -0.61 12.63 -6.18
CA TYR A 271 0.06 11.42 -6.65
C TYR A 271 -0.77 10.19 -6.36
N GLY A 272 -0.47 9.11 -7.08
CA GLY A 272 -1.00 7.78 -6.81
C GLY A 272 0.12 6.77 -6.66
N MET A 273 -0.04 5.83 -5.70
CA MET A 273 0.81 4.67 -5.57
C MET A 273 -0.02 3.41 -5.72
N PHE A 274 0.28 2.63 -6.75
CA PHE A 274 -0.49 1.45 -7.17
C PHE A 274 0.46 0.31 -7.56
N PHE A 275 0.08 -0.93 -7.33
CA PHE A 275 0.96 -2.05 -7.65
C PHE A 275 0.72 -2.65 -9.04
N GLN A 276 1.72 -3.38 -9.54
CA GLN A 276 1.61 -4.31 -10.64
C GLN A 276 2.15 -5.68 -10.21
N ASP A 277 1.45 -6.75 -10.58
CA ASP A 277 1.92 -8.12 -10.36
C ASP A 277 3.10 -8.43 -11.29
N ARG A 278 4.22 -8.85 -10.71
CA ARG A 278 5.49 -9.15 -11.39
C ARG A 278 5.90 -10.61 -11.21
N GLY A 279 4.93 -11.50 -11.10
CA GLY A 279 5.17 -12.94 -10.95
C GLY A 279 6.04 -13.27 -9.75
N GLY A 280 7.21 -13.84 -9.96
CA GLY A 280 8.11 -14.28 -8.87
C GLY A 280 8.70 -13.15 -8.02
N VAL A 281 8.65 -11.90 -8.47
CA VAL A 281 9.05 -10.73 -7.65
C VAL A 281 7.94 -10.35 -6.67
N GLY A 282 6.68 -10.66 -7.02
CA GLY A 282 5.49 -10.25 -6.28
C GLY A 282 4.85 -8.98 -6.86
N ARG A 283 4.16 -8.24 -6.02
CA ARG A 283 3.40 -7.04 -6.37
C ARG A 283 4.23 -5.79 -6.08
N VAL A 284 4.72 -5.14 -7.12
CA VAL A 284 5.63 -3.99 -7.00
C VAL A 284 4.89 -2.66 -7.17
N PRO A 285 5.09 -1.67 -6.27
CA PRO A 285 4.44 -0.36 -6.35
C PRO A 285 5.05 0.55 -7.41
N HIS A 286 4.16 1.32 -8.05
CA HIS A 286 4.50 2.38 -8.99
C HIS A 286 3.97 3.71 -8.47
N LEU A 287 4.78 4.75 -8.55
CA LEU A 287 4.40 6.11 -8.21
C LEU A 287 4.12 6.89 -9.49
N MET A 288 3.02 7.63 -9.53
CA MET A 288 2.61 8.39 -10.71
C MET A 288 1.87 9.66 -10.33
N PRO A 289 1.83 10.67 -11.21
CA PRO A 289 1.03 11.86 -10.97
C PRO A 289 -0.46 11.53 -10.98
N CYS A 290 -1.23 12.30 -10.21
CA CYS A 290 -2.68 12.28 -10.19
C CYS A 290 -3.18 13.69 -10.52
N THR A 291 -3.87 13.84 -11.65
CA THR A 291 -4.36 15.15 -12.13
C THR A 291 -5.88 15.20 -12.01
N TRP A 292 -6.40 16.22 -11.32
CA TRP A 292 -7.84 16.43 -11.19
C TRP A 292 -8.41 17.05 -12.49
N ILE A 293 -9.16 16.25 -13.26
CA ILE A 293 -9.79 16.64 -14.52
C ILE A 293 -11.31 16.47 -14.39
N ASP A 294 -12.07 17.53 -14.52
CA ASP A 294 -13.54 17.54 -14.35
C ASP A 294 -14.00 16.93 -13.03
N GLY A 295 -13.18 17.12 -11.96
CA GLY A 295 -13.42 16.56 -10.64
C GLY A 295 -13.20 15.05 -10.55
N TRP A 296 -12.35 14.46 -11.41
CA TRP A 296 -11.90 13.07 -11.35
C TRP A 296 -10.39 12.99 -11.17
N PRO A 297 -9.89 12.10 -10.31
CA PRO A 297 -8.46 11.90 -10.05
C PRO A 297 -7.84 11.03 -11.15
N MET A 298 -7.52 11.61 -12.29
CA MET A 298 -6.92 10.89 -13.40
C MET A 298 -5.45 10.58 -13.11
N LEU A 299 -5.09 9.30 -13.22
CA LEU A 299 -3.76 8.78 -12.89
C LEU A 299 -2.88 8.66 -14.13
N GLY A 300 -1.56 8.74 -13.91
CA GLY A 300 -0.57 8.62 -14.95
C GLY A 300 -0.17 9.95 -15.58
N ASP A 301 0.60 9.86 -16.67
CA ASP A 301 1.01 11.00 -17.46
C ASP A 301 -0.16 11.54 -18.33
N LYS A 302 0.12 12.51 -19.19
CA LYS A 302 -0.88 13.10 -20.10
C LYS A 302 -1.57 12.09 -21.03
N ASP A 303 -0.96 10.93 -21.24
CA ASP A 303 -1.48 9.85 -22.08
C ASP A 303 -2.13 8.72 -21.24
N GLY A 304 -2.29 8.92 -19.92
CA GLY A 304 -2.87 7.97 -18.98
C GLY A 304 -1.96 6.75 -18.73
N LYS A 305 -0.65 6.90 -18.87
CA LYS A 305 0.33 5.84 -18.66
C LYS A 305 1.15 6.08 -17.41
N VAL A 306 1.57 5.00 -16.77
CA VAL A 306 2.58 5.08 -15.72
C VAL A 306 3.89 5.54 -16.33
N PRO A 307 4.48 6.67 -15.89
CA PRO A 307 5.75 7.13 -16.42
C PRO A 307 6.88 6.19 -15.99
N GLU A 308 7.80 5.87 -16.89
CA GLU A 308 8.97 5.06 -16.58
C GLU A 308 9.96 5.86 -15.70
N ILE A 309 10.21 7.10 -16.08
CA ILE A 309 11.07 8.04 -15.33
C ILE A 309 10.26 9.31 -15.05
N MET A 310 10.35 9.83 -13.83
CA MET A 310 9.77 11.11 -13.49
C MET A 310 10.62 11.85 -12.45
N GLU A 311 10.39 13.15 -12.31
CA GLU A 311 10.98 13.96 -11.26
C GLU A 311 10.48 13.51 -9.89
N LYS A 312 11.37 13.52 -8.89
CA LYS A 312 10.95 13.22 -7.51
C LYS A 312 9.97 14.28 -7.02
N PRO A 313 8.87 13.88 -6.37
CA PRO A 313 7.90 14.83 -5.81
C PRO A 313 8.54 15.84 -4.85
N VAL A 314 9.50 15.41 -4.06
CA VAL A 314 10.28 16.27 -3.16
C VAL A 314 11.76 16.10 -3.46
N GLN A 315 12.46 17.19 -3.70
CA GLN A 315 13.88 17.22 -4.01
C GLN A 315 14.76 17.31 -2.76
N GLY A 316 16.04 16.97 -2.91
CA GLY A 316 17.07 17.19 -1.89
C GLY A 316 17.10 16.19 -0.74
N GLN A 317 16.31 15.13 -0.80
CA GLN A 317 16.33 14.06 0.19
C GLN A 317 17.48 13.08 -0.06
N GLU A 318 18.04 12.55 1.03
CA GLU A 318 19.11 11.57 0.97
C GLU A 318 18.59 10.25 0.35
N ARG A 319 19.41 9.66 -0.52
CA ARG A 319 19.11 8.38 -1.13
C ARG A 319 19.14 7.27 -0.08
N LYS A 320 18.03 6.55 0.04
CA LYS A 320 17.90 5.38 0.92
C LYS A 320 17.60 4.12 0.12
N ALA A 321 17.99 2.99 0.66
CA ALA A 321 17.58 1.68 0.18
C ALA A 321 16.67 1.04 1.21
N LEU A 322 15.62 0.36 0.75
CA LEU A 322 14.69 -0.34 1.63
C LEU A 322 15.39 -1.53 2.32
N THR A 323 16.31 -2.17 1.61
CA THR A 323 17.11 -3.29 2.12
C THR A 323 18.45 -2.78 2.64
N VAL A 324 18.85 -3.26 3.82
CA VAL A 324 20.14 -2.96 4.46
C VAL A 324 20.89 -4.27 4.70
N SER A 325 22.24 -4.18 4.71
CA SER A 325 23.08 -5.28 5.19
C SER A 325 23.05 -5.31 6.72
N ASP A 326 23.16 -6.50 7.29
CA ASP A 326 23.33 -6.71 8.71
C ASP A 326 24.60 -7.53 8.93
N GLU A 327 25.53 -7.00 9.70
CA GLU A 327 26.79 -7.66 10.02
C GLU A 327 26.69 -8.52 11.30
N PHE A 328 25.47 -8.59 11.89
CA PHE A 328 25.18 -9.36 13.10
C PHE A 328 26.08 -8.99 14.28
N ASP A 329 26.41 -7.72 14.41
CA ASP A 329 27.27 -7.16 15.46
C ASP A 329 26.48 -6.62 16.68
N THR A 330 25.15 -6.74 16.65
CA THR A 330 24.24 -6.39 17.76
C THR A 330 23.51 -7.61 18.28
N GLU A 331 23.05 -7.56 19.57
CA GLU A 331 22.28 -8.64 20.16
C GLU A 331 20.86 -8.78 19.59
N ALA A 332 20.31 -7.70 19.03
CA ALA A 332 18.98 -7.68 18.44
C ALA A 332 19.07 -7.58 16.91
N LEU A 333 18.21 -8.31 16.23
CA LEU A 333 18.06 -8.21 14.78
C LEU A 333 17.41 -6.86 14.42
N GLY A 334 17.82 -6.28 13.28
CA GLY A 334 17.18 -5.11 12.72
C GLY A 334 15.80 -5.39 12.15
N LEU A 335 15.08 -4.31 11.77
CA LEU A 335 13.70 -4.41 11.24
C LEU A 335 13.56 -5.15 9.90
N CYS A 336 14.66 -5.45 9.23
CA CYS A 336 14.65 -6.19 7.97
C CYS A 336 14.72 -7.72 8.12
N TRP A 337 14.68 -8.23 9.37
CA TRP A 337 14.77 -9.66 9.72
C TRP A 337 13.46 -10.20 10.27
#